data_96dfe757e00aa3e7edf836e8476d8038
#
_entry.id   96dfe757e00aa3e7edf836e8476d8038
#
_cell.length_a   1.000
_cell.length_b   1.000
_cell.length_c   1.000
_cell.angle_alpha   90.00
_cell.angle_beta   90.00
_cell.angle_gamma   90.00
#
_symmetry.space_group_name_H-M   'P 1'
#
loop_
_entity.id
_entity.type
_entity.pdbx_description
1 polymer ?
#
loop_
_entity_poly.entity_id
_entity_poly.type
_entity_poly.pdbx_seq_one_letter_code
_entity_poly.pdbx_strand_id
1 'polypeptide(L)'
;MKHIFILAICLLVAGSVSAQTYYGPRRVHRRPVQRQQDDFNRPSVGIEGGVSLANTVSSYNTGYSTSGIVGFNAGLVANIPIIYPLSFEPEVLFSQKGYEANTTDGILTQRNNYIDIPLLAKFRIVRGFNFLIGPQINIPLTSTTTFDNGFTVSRESYYDDSSNKSFISGAFGVSIDLNQNVDIHARYLIDLSSNTYDQNSPIPDYRNQVWQFGIGIKFQ
;
A
#
# COMPACT_ATOMS: atom_id res chain seq x y z
N MET A 1 18.56 10.72 -15.40
CA MET A 1 17.13 10.37 -15.25
C MET A 1 16.47 11.02 -14.04
N LYS A 2 17.15 11.21 -12.88
CA LYS A 2 16.57 11.87 -11.69
C LYS A 2 16.08 13.31 -11.90
N HIS A 3 16.75 14.08 -12.74
CA HIS A 3 16.38 15.49 -13.00
C HIS A 3 15.17 15.66 -13.91
N ILE A 4 14.85 14.67 -14.75
CA ILE A 4 13.68 14.69 -15.65
C ILE A 4 12.38 14.54 -14.86
N PHE A 5 12.39 13.70 -13.80
CA PHE A 5 11.23 13.50 -12.91
C PHE A 5 10.91 14.78 -12.12
N ILE A 6 11.92 15.48 -11.61
CA ILE A 6 11.74 16.73 -10.88
C ILE A 6 11.18 17.81 -11.81
N LEU A 7 11.68 17.89 -13.05
CA LEU A 7 11.19 18.83 -14.06
C LEU A 7 9.74 18.57 -14.45
N ALA A 8 9.33 17.30 -14.56
CA ALA A 8 7.95 16.92 -14.85
C ALA A 8 6.98 17.30 -13.73
N ILE A 9 7.39 17.13 -12.46
CA ILE A 9 6.59 17.52 -11.28
C ILE A 9 6.48 19.06 -11.23
N CYS A 10 7.55 19.79 -11.48
CA CYS A 10 7.53 21.26 -11.52
C CYS A 10 6.65 21.80 -12.64
N LEU A 11 6.61 21.15 -13.81
CA LEU A 11 5.73 21.53 -14.94
C LEU A 11 4.25 21.28 -14.63
N LEU A 12 3.90 20.23 -13.91
CA LEU A 12 2.54 19.96 -13.47
C LEU A 12 2.03 20.98 -12.44
N VAL A 13 2.91 21.48 -11.57
CA VAL A 13 2.57 22.51 -10.58
C VAL A 13 2.47 23.89 -11.24
N ALA A 14 3.32 24.20 -12.22
CA ALA A 14 3.30 25.50 -12.93
C ALA A 14 2.06 25.67 -13.84
N GLY A 15 1.51 24.56 -14.36
CA GLY A 15 0.30 24.61 -15.20
C GLY A 15 -0.98 25.02 -14.45
N SER A 16 -1.01 24.89 -13.13
CA SER A 16 -2.17 25.24 -12.30
C SER A 16 -2.25 26.74 -11.93
N VAL A 17 -1.22 27.52 -12.15
CA VAL A 17 -1.17 28.93 -11.74
C VAL A 17 -1.75 29.90 -12.77
N SER A 18 -1.94 29.47 -14.02
CA SER A 18 -2.39 30.35 -15.12
C SER A 18 -3.91 30.53 -15.25
N ALA A 19 -4.71 29.95 -14.36
CA ALA A 19 -6.19 29.99 -14.46
C ALA A 19 -6.85 31.10 -13.63
N GLN A 20 -6.11 32.10 -13.15
CA GLN A 20 -6.72 33.25 -12.48
C GLN A 20 -6.95 34.41 -13.45
N THR A 21 -7.90 34.26 -14.36
CA THR A 21 -8.51 35.40 -15.04
C THR A 21 -9.42 36.11 -14.05
N TYR A 22 -9.00 37.33 -13.69
CA TYR A 22 -9.75 38.26 -12.87
C TYR A 22 -11.05 38.65 -13.58
N TYR A 23 -12.17 38.02 -13.25
CA TYR A 23 -13.50 38.49 -13.57
C TYR A 23 -14.07 39.21 -12.35
N GLY A 24 -14.48 40.50 -12.54
CA GLY A 24 -15.02 41.37 -11.52
C GLY A 24 -16.20 40.75 -10.69
N PRO A 25 -16.76 41.50 -9.74
CA PRO A 25 -17.54 40.94 -8.63
C PRO A 25 -18.87 40.31 -9.10
N ARG A 26 -18.79 39.04 -9.58
CA ARG A 26 -19.96 38.20 -9.64
C ARG A 26 -20.34 37.82 -8.20
N ARG A 27 -21.54 38.13 -7.79
CA ARG A 27 -22.11 37.57 -6.54
C ARG A 27 -21.96 36.07 -6.60
N VAL A 28 -20.93 35.58 -5.96
CA VAL A 28 -20.71 34.16 -5.76
C VAL A 28 -21.81 33.71 -4.83
N HIS A 29 -22.81 33.00 -5.35
CA HIS A 29 -23.64 32.15 -4.53
C HIS A 29 -22.68 31.13 -3.90
N ARG A 30 -22.23 31.39 -2.68
CA ARG A 30 -21.54 30.44 -1.86
C ARG A 30 -22.53 29.28 -1.68
N ARG A 31 -22.33 28.21 -2.45
CA ARG A 31 -22.99 26.94 -2.15
C ARG A 31 -22.59 26.59 -0.73
N PRO A 32 -23.55 26.32 0.16
CA PRO A 32 -23.26 26.16 1.57
C PRO A 32 -22.24 25.03 1.75
N VAL A 33 -21.25 25.26 2.60
CA VAL A 33 -20.25 24.30 3.08
C VAL A 33 -20.90 23.01 3.59
N GLN A 34 -22.17 23.08 3.94
CA GLN A 34 -23.01 21.98 4.41
C GLN A 34 -23.06 20.76 3.48
N ARG A 35 -23.11 20.92 2.14
CA ARG A 35 -23.10 19.77 1.22
C ARG A 35 -21.79 18.97 1.24
N GLN A 36 -20.69 19.60 1.55
CA GLN A 36 -19.39 18.94 1.63
C GLN A 36 -19.27 18.09 2.90
N GLN A 37 -19.98 18.47 3.94
CA GLN A 37 -20.04 17.79 5.23
C GLN A 37 -21.02 16.62 5.20
N ASP A 38 -22.12 16.75 4.47
CA ASP A 38 -23.14 15.70 4.33
C ASP A 38 -22.60 14.48 3.56
N ASP A 39 -21.79 14.70 2.51
CA ASP A 39 -21.15 13.60 1.76
C ASP A 39 -20.01 12.94 2.55
N PHE A 40 -19.42 13.63 3.53
CA PHE A 40 -18.37 13.09 4.37
C PHE A 40 -18.92 12.20 5.49
N ASN A 41 -20.05 12.56 6.07
CA ASN A 41 -20.60 11.93 7.28
C ASN A 41 -21.28 10.58 7.03
N ARG A 42 -21.16 10.00 5.83
CA ARG A 42 -21.77 8.69 5.52
C ARG A 42 -20.74 7.58 5.68
N PRO A 43 -20.96 6.65 6.63
CA PRO A 43 -20.17 5.45 6.66
C PRO A 43 -20.40 4.62 5.39
N SER A 44 -19.37 3.99 4.89
CA SER A 44 -19.45 3.14 3.71
C SER A 44 -18.62 1.87 3.91
N VAL A 45 -19.03 0.81 3.25
CA VAL A 45 -18.25 -0.42 3.12
C VAL A 45 -17.92 -0.63 1.65
N GLY A 46 -16.87 -1.36 1.37
CA GLY A 46 -16.44 -1.57 0.00
C GLY A 46 -15.56 -2.78 -0.18
N ILE A 47 -15.17 -2.97 -1.41
CA ILE A 47 -14.15 -3.91 -1.82
C ILE A 47 -13.00 -3.15 -2.46
N GLU A 48 -11.81 -3.62 -2.28
CA GLU A 48 -10.65 -3.07 -2.96
C GLU A 48 -9.77 -4.17 -3.54
N GLY A 49 -9.00 -3.82 -4.55
CA GLY A 49 -8.04 -4.71 -5.16
C GLY A 49 -6.96 -3.94 -5.88
N GLY A 50 -5.77 -4.52 -5.92
CA GLY A 50 -4.62 -3.85 -6.48
C GLY A 50 -3.41 -4.74 -6.70
N VAL A 51 -2.33 -4.10 -7.10
CA VAL A 51 -1.01 -4.70 -7.28
C VAL A 51 -0.06 -4.24 -6.20
N SER A 52 0.82 -5.12 -5.79
CA SER A 52 1.86 -4.88 -4.80
C SER A 52 3.23 -5.05 -5.45
N LEU A 53 4.10 -4.07 -5.32
CA LEU A 53 5.51 -4.16 -5.68
C LEU A 53 6.29 -4.32 -4.38
N ALA A 54 6.61 -5.55 -4.04
CA ALA A 54 7.33 -5.87 -2.82
C ALA A 54 8.82 -5.95 -3.08
N ASN A 55 9.61 -5.35 -2.20
CA ASN A 55 11.06 -5.48 -2.16
C ASN A 55 11.49 -5.70 -0.71
N THR A 56 12.63 -6.35 -0.52
CA THR A 56 13.23 -6.51 0.80
C THR A 56 14.47 -5.65 0.90
N VAL A 57 14.62 -4.97 2.02
CA VAL A 57 15.88 -4.33 2.39
C VAL A 57 16.57 -5.28 3.37
N SER A 58 17.69 -5.86 2.94
CA SER A 58 18.53 -6.66 3.84
C SER A 58 19.11 -5.76 4.93
N SER A 59 18.94 -6.19 6.17
CA SER A 59 19.41 -5.46 7.35
C SER A 59 20.95 -5.54 7.51
N TYR A 60 21.62 -6.42 6.76
CA TYR A 60 23.05 -6.62 6.77
C TYR A 60 23.61 -6.79 5.35
N ASN A 61 24.83 -6.33 5.15
CA ASN A 61 25.62 -6.33 3.92
C ASN A 61 25.90 -7.75 3.41
N THR A 62 24.85 -8.44 2.93
CA THR A 62 24.97 -9.74 2.28
C THR A 62 25.14 -9.48 0.79
N GLY A 63 26.15 -10.05 0.16
CA GLY A 63 26.49 -9.87 -1.25
C GLY A 63 25.45 -10.37 -2.26
N TYR A 64 24.17 -10.38 -1.91
CA TYR A 64 23.04 -10.79 -2.75
C TYR A 64 22.25 -9.56 -3.21
N SER A 65 22.01 -9.49 -4.51
CA SER A 65 21.10 -8.51 -5.08
C SER A 65 19.68 -9.08 -5.03
N THR A 66 18.79 -8.45 -4.26
CA THR A 66 17.37 -8.79 -4.24
C THR A 66 16.61 -7.94 -5.24
N SER A 67 15.76 -8.58 -6.03
CA SER A 67 14.79 -7.93 -6.92
C SER A 67 13.40 -8.03 -6.33
N GLY A 68 12.63 -6.94 -6.46
CA GLY A 68 11.25 -6.93 -6.02
C GLY A 68 10.38 -7.77 -6.96
N ILE A 69 9.38 -8.44 -6.40
CA ILE A 69 8.38 -9.16 -7.17
C ILE A 69 7.04 -8.43 -7.16
N VAL A 70 6.28 -8.66 -8.23
CA VAL A 70 4.90 -8.20 -8.34
C VAL A 70 4.00 -9.20 -7.62
N GLY A 71 3.17 -8.71 -6.71
CA GLY A 71 2.10 -9.43 -6.06
C GLY A 71 0.76 -8.74 -6.29
N PHE A 72 -0.28 -9.21 -5.63
CA PHE A 72 -1.61 -8.61 -5.64
C PHE A 72 -2.17 -8.52 -4.22
N ASN A 73 -3.15 -7.65 -4.05
CA ASN A 73 -3.96 -7.55 -2.84
C ASN A 73 -5.43 -7.40 -3.22
N ALA A 74 -6.32 -7.94 -2.39
CA ALA A 74 -7.75 -7.78 -2.54
C ALA A 74 -8.46 -8.02 -1.21
N GLY A 75 -9.54 -7.29 -0.95
CA GLY A 75 -10.29 -7.49 0.28
C GLY A 75 -11.42 -6.49 0.50
N LEU A 76 -11.74 -6.30 1.78
CA LEU A 76 -12.84 -5.47 2.26
C LEU A 76 -12.28 -4.23 2.93
N VAL A 77 -12.98 -3.13 2.74
CA VAL A 77 -12.70 -1.84 3.36
C VAL A 77 -13.96 -1.26 3.98
N ALA A 78 -13.83 -0.62 5.13
CA ALA A 78 -14.90 0.17 5.71
C ALA A 78 -14.38 1.60 5.95
N ASN A 79 -15.19 2.61 5.64
CA ASN A 79 -14.89 4.00 5.94
C ASN A 79 -15.87 4.50 7.00
N ILE A 80 -15.34 4.90 8.14
CA ILE A 80 -16.10 5.37 9.31
C ILE A 80 -15.71 6.83 9.56
N PRO A 81 -16.55 7.80 9.16
CA PRO A 81 -16.31 9.20 9.46
C PRO A 81 -16.32 9.45 10.98
N ILE A 82 -15.30 10.16 11.49
CA ILE A 82 -15.22 10.51 12.90
C ILE A 82 -15.60 11.99 13.08
N ILE A 83 -14.82 12.87 12.49
CA ILE A 83 -15.04 14.31 12.48
C ILE A 83 -14.31 14.89 11.27
N TYR A 84 -14.99 15.77 10.51
CA TYR A 84 -14.32 16.38 9.35
C TYR A 84 -13.02 17.11 9.74
N PRO A 85 -11.91 16.83 9.07
CA PRO A 85 -11.73 16.01 7.85
C PRO A 85 -11.25 14.56 8.10
N LEU A 86 -11.41 14.00 9.29
CA LEU A 86 -10.86 12.71 9.72
C LEU A 86 -11.89 11.59 9.64
N SER A 87 -11.56 10.49 8.96
CA SER A 87 -12.24 9.19 8.99
C SER A 87 -11.30 8.09 9.47
N PHE A 88 -11.86 7.02 9.98
CA PHE A 88 -11.16 5.76 10.27
C PHE A 88 -11.49 4.77 9.16
N GLU A 89 -10.46 4.16 8.57
CA GLU A 89 -10.60 3.22 7.45
C GLU A 89 -9.92 1.89 7.80
N PRO A 90 -10.62 0.98 8.51
CA PRO A 90 -10.16 -0.38 8.73
C PRO A 90 -10.38 -1.23 7.49
N GLU A 91 -9.43 -2.14 7.22
CA GLU A 91 -9.46 -3.03 6.07
C GLU A 91 -9.10 -4.44 6.47
N VAL A 92 -9.51 -5.42 5.66
CA VAL A 92 -9.06 -6.81 5.72
C VAL A 92 -8.74 -7.26 4.32
N LEU A 93 -7.46 -7.51 4.06
CA LEU A 93 -6.94 -7.80 2.72
C LEU A 93 -6.22 -9.13 2.71
N PHE A 94 -6.48 -9.93 1.69
CA PHE A 94 -5.54 -10.95 1.27
C PHE A 94 -4.45 -10.28 0.45
N SER A 95 -3.18 -10.52 0.77
CA SER A 95 -2.06 -9.94 0.03
C SER A 95 -0.96 -10.96 -0.24
N GLN A 96 -0.35 -10.85 -1.41
CA GLN A 96 0.83 -11.60 -1.79
C GLN A 96 2.02 -10.66 -1.88
N LYS A 97 3.09 -11.00 -1.16
CA LYS A 97 4.36 -10.27 -1.10
C LYS A 97 5.52 -11.26 -1.31
N GLY A 98 6.71 -10.75 -1.61
CA GLY A 98 7.88 -11.60 -1.70
C GLY A 98 9.06 -10.91 -2.34
N TYR A 99 10.07 -11.71 -2.66
CA TYR A 99 11.31 -11.24 -3.29
C TYR A 99 11.91 -12.33 -4.16
N GLU A 100 12.78 -11.91 -5.06
CA GLU A 100 13.63 -12.76 -5.85
C GLU A 100 15.10 -12.47 -5.51
N ALA A 101 15.88 -13.50 -5.27
CA ALA A 101 17.31 -13.38 -4.99
C ALA A 101 18.10 -14.15 -6.06
N ASN A 102 18.98 -13.45 -6.75
CA ASN A 102 19.92 -14.04 -7.67
C ASN A 102 21.12 -14.54 -6.90
N THR A 103 21.32 -15.86 -6.86
CA THR A 103 22.46 -16.51 -6.24
C THR A 103 23.42 -17.04 -7.30
N THR A 104 24.65 -17.43 -6.89
CA THR A 104 25.63 -18.04 -7.81
C THR A 104 25.13 -19.34 -8.42
N ASP A 105 24.23 -20.06 -7.72
CA ASP A 105 23.78 -21.40 -8.07
C ASP A 105 22.37 -21.40 -8.73
N GLY A 106 21.72 -20.24 -8.82
CA GLY A 106 20.38 -20.13 -9.43
C GLY A 106 19.55 -18.97 -8.89
N ILE A 107 18.29 -18.96 -9.26
CA ILE A 107 17.31 -17.96 -8.86
C ILE A 107 16.42 -18.53 -7.76
N LEU A 108 16.38 -17.84 -6.62
CA LEU A 108 15.51 -18.16 -5.50
C LEU A 108 14.36 -17.15 -5.47
N THR A 109 13.14 -17.63 -5.66
CA THR A 109 11.91 -16.81 -5.58
C THR A 109 11.14 -17.21 -4.33
N GLN A 110 10.89 -16.26 -3.43
CA GLN A 110 10.03 -16.46 -2.27
C GLN A 110 8.74 -15.66 -2.42
N ARG A 111 7.60 -16.35 -2.27
CA ARG A 111 6.25 -15.76 -2.29
C ARG A 111 5.55 -16.09 -0.99
N ASN A 112 5.09 -15.04 -0.31
CA ASN A 112 4.40 -15.15 0.96
C ASN A 112 3.00 -14.58 0.84
N ASN A 113 2.01 -15.32 1.31
CA ASN A 113 0.63 -14.88 1.38
C ASN A 113 0.29 -14.45 2.81
N TYR A 114 -0.45 -13.35 2.95
CA TYR A 114 -0.83 -12.76 4.22
C TYR A 114 -2.30 -12.41 4.25
N ILE A 115 -2.86 -12.38 5.47
CA ILE A 115 -4.00 -11.54 5.77
C ILE A 115 -3.45 -10.25 6.39
N ASP A 116 -3.66 -9.15 5.70
CA ASP A 116 -3.28 -7.82 6.16
C ASP A 116 -4.50 -7.12 6.74
N ILE A 117 -4.32 -6.48 7.90
CA ILE A 117 -5.37 -5.70 8.59
C ILE A 117 -4.84 -4.28 8.79
N PRO A 118 -4.95 -3.41 7.78
CA PRO A 118 -4.66 -1.97 7.93
C PRO A 118 -5.71 -1.29 8.83
N LEU A 119 -5.25 -0.41 9.71
CA LEU A 119 -6.06 0.45 10.55
C LEU A 119 -5.69 1.90 10.25
N LEU A 120 -6.31 2.47 9.22
CA LEU A 120 -5.87 3.74 8.66
C LEU A 120 -6.69 4.91 9.19
N ALA A 121 -6.01 6.00 9.50
CA ALA A 121 -6.59 7.32 9.60
C ALA A 121 -6.56 7.95 8.20
N LYS A 122 -7.73 8.34 7.71
CA LYS A 122 -7.92 8.98 6.42
C LYS A 122 -8.25 10.44 6.60
N PHE A 123 -7.38 11.31 6.12
CA PHE A 123 -7.53 12.76 6.20
C PHE A 123 -7.91 13.32 4.84
N ARG A 124 -9.07 13.95 4.73
CA ARG A 124 -9.49 14.66 3.52
C ARG A 124 -8.81 16.02 3.44
N ILE A 125 -7.79 16.13 2.59
CA ILE A 125 -7.04 17.39 2.40
C ILE A 125 -7.83 18.38 1.56
N VAL A 126 -8.36 17.91 0.43
CA VAL A 126 -9.30 18.64 -0.43
C VAL A 126 -10.35 17.67 -0.94
N ARG A 127 -11.38 18.17 -1.61
CA ARG A 127 -12.41 17.30 -2.17
C ARG A 127 -11.81 16.28 -3.13
N GLY A 128 -12.03 15.00 -2.83
CA GLY A 128 -11.54 13.88 -3.64
C GLY A 128 -10.10 13.52 -3.42
N PHE A 129 -9.30 14.25 -2.62
CA PHE A 129 -7.94 13.89 -2.30
C PHE A 129 -7.76 13.66 -0.81
N ASN A 130 -7.29 12.47 -0.45
CA ASN A 130 -7.15 12.05 0.93
C ASN A 130 -5.72 11.55 1.19
N PHE A 131 -5.26 11.76 2.40
CA PHE A 131 -4.03 11.18 2.94
C PHE A 131 -4.38 10.03 3.88
N LEU A 132 -3.62 8.94 3.80
CA LEU A 132 -3.82 7.72 4.57
C LEU A 132 -2.58 7.45 5.42
N ILE A 133 -2.77 7.15 6.70
CA ILE A 133 -1.68 6.77 7.59
C ILE A 133 -2.20 5.86 8.71
N GLY A 134 -1.43 4.85 9.07
CA GLY A 134 -1.78 3.99 10.21
C GLY A 134 -0.91 2.74 10.31
N PRO A 135 -1.09 1.96 11.36
CA PRO A 135 -0.49 0.65 11.51
C PRO A 135 -1.24 -0.38 10.66
N GLN A 136 -0.51 -1.42 10.24
CA GLN A 136 -1.05 -2.60 9.58
C GLN A 136 -0.54 -3.84 10.30
N ILE A 137 -1.44 -4.75 10.62
CA ILE A 137 -1.11 -6.07 11.16
C ILE A 137 -1.02 -7.04 9.98
N ASN A 138 0.08 -7.79 9.87
CA ASN A 138 0.28 -8.78 8.82
C ASN A 138 0.31 -10.15 9.46
N ILE A 139 -0.60 -11.02 9.05
CA ILE A 139 -0.73 -12.40 9.53
C ILE A 139 -0.29 -13.33 8.40
N PRO A 140 0.85 -14.03 8.52
CA PRO A 140 1.32 -14.94 7.48
C PRO A 140 0.40 -16.15 7.38
N LEU A 141 0.13 -16.59 6.14
CA LEU A 141 -0.67 -17.78 5.84
C LEU A 141 0.20 -18.90 5.28
N THR A 142 0.97 -18.58 4.23
CA THR A 142 1.74 -19.58 3.49
C THR A 142 2.99 -18.93 2.92
N SER A 143 4.11 -19.61 3.04
CA SER A 143 5.37 -19.27 2.39
C SER A 143 5.70 -20.33 1.35
N THR A 144 6.00 -19.90 0.14
CA THR A 144 6.43 -20.76 -0.96
C THR A 144 7.78 -20.31 -1.45
N THR A 145 8.76 -21.19 -1.36
CA THR A 145 10.11 -20.99 -1.88
C THR A 145 10.29 -21.81 -3.13
N THR A 146 10.70 -21.19 -4.22
CA THR A 146 11.03 -21.84 -5.49
C THR A 146 12.48 -21.58 -5.80
N PHE A 147 13.25 -22.62 -6.03
CA PHE A 147 14.64 -22.55 -6.46
C PHE A 147 14.77 -23.10 -7.89
N ASP A 148 15.34 -22.30 -8.78
CA ASP A 148 15.57 -22.65 -10.18
C ASP A 148 17.06 -22.48 -10.50
N ASN A 149 17.72 -23.57 -10.81
CA ASN A 149 19.14 -23.60 -11.21
C ASN A 149 19.32 -23.76 -12.74
N GLY A 150 18.25 -23.59 -13.53
CA GLY A 150 18.25 -23.77 -14.98
C GLY A 150 18.15 -25.22 -15.44
N PHE A 151 18.33 -26.24 -14.57
CA PHE A 151 18.19 -27.67 -14.87
C PHE A 151 17.07 -28.32 -14.07
N THR A 152 16.86 -27.86 -12.83
CA THR A 152 15.85 -28.41 -11.91
C THR A 152 15.13 -27.26 -11.22
N VAL A 153 13.80 -27.36 -11.13
CA VAL A 153 12.98 -26.44 -10.33
C VAL A 153 12.52 -27.20 -9.09
N SER A 154 13.00 -26.79 -7.94
CA SER A 154 12.55 -27.30 -6.64
C SER A 154 11.58 -26.31 -6.02
N ARG A 155 10.42 -26.81 -5.60
CA ARG A 155 9.38 -26.00 -4.95
C ARG A 155 9.04 -26.58 -3.61
N GLU A 156 9.18 -25.77 -2.58
CA GLU A 156 8.86 -26.12 -1.22
C GLU A 156 7.83 -25.12 -0.68
N SER A 157 6.72 -25.63 -0.16
CA SER A 157 5.65 -24.80 0.40
C SER A 157 5.48 -25.16 1.87
N TYR A 158 5.67 -24.20 2.74
CA TYR A 158 5.44 -24.33 4.16
C TYR A 158 4.15 -23.62 4.53
N TYR A 159 3.25 -24.31 5.19
CA TYR A 159 2.21 -23.66 5.98
C TYR A 159 2.90 -23.15 7.23
N ASP A 160 2.86 -21.86 7.44
CA ASP A 160 3.47 -21.28 8.65
C ASP A 160 2.60 -21.65 9.85
N ASP A 161 2.96 -22.77 10.52
CA ASP A 161 2.34 -23.21 11.78
C ASP A 161 2.72 -22.27 12.93
N SER A 162 3.54 -21.28 12.67
CA SER A 162 3.86 -20.20 13.59
C SER A 162 2.75 -19.13 13.60
N SER A 163 1.49 -19.55 13.77
CA SER A 163 0.29 -18.70 13.95
C SER A 163 0.43 -17.65 15.09
N ASN A 164 1.59 -17.54 15.69
CA ASN A 164 1.94 -16.60 16.75
C ASN A 164 2.82 -15.42 16.32
N LYS A 165 3.18 -15.30 15.05
CA LYS A 165 4.06 -14.21 14.58
C LYS A 165 3.32 -13.28 13.62
N SER A 166 2.43 -12.47 14.17
CA SER A 166 1.94 -11.29 13.44
C SER A 166 3.02 -10.21 13.42
N PHE A 167 3.20 -9.57 12.28
CA PHE A 167 4.12 -8.45 12.10
C PHE A 167 3.35 -7.14 12.03
N ILE A 168 3.96 -6.06 12.52
CA ILE A 168 3.38 -4.74 12.43
C ILE A 168 4.16 -3.95 11.39
N SER A 169 3.44 -3.39 10.42
CA SER A 169 3.95 -2.46 9.43
C SER A 169 3.35 -1.07 9.64
N GLY A 170 4.09 -0.04 9.29
CA GLY A 170 3.55 1.30 9.08
C GLY A 170 3.04 1.43 7.65
N ALA A 171 1.84 1.96 7.49
CA ALA A 171 1.24 2.25 6.20
C ALA A 171 1.04 3.76 6.04
N PHE A 172 1.43 4.32 4.89
CA PHE A 172 1.11 5.69 4.53
C PHE A 172 0.87 5.80 3.03
N GLY A 173 -0.05 6.67 2.64
CA GLY A 173 -0.44 6.77 1.24
C GLY A 173 -1.38 7.91 0.95
N VAL A 174 -1.86 7.88 -0.27
CA VAL A 174 -2.85 8.83 -0.78
C VAL A 174 -3.96 8.09 -1.49
N SER A 175 -5.17 8.64 -1.44
CA SER A 175 -6.28 8.17 -2.27
C SER A 175 -6.98 9.34 -2.96
N ILE A 176 -7.49 9.06 -4.16
CA ILE A 176 -8.25 10.00 -4.98
C ILE A 176 -9.63 9.41 -5.23
N ASP A 177 -10.66 10.06 -4.67
CA ASP A 177 -12.04 9.69 -4.93
C ASP A 177 -12.42 10.18 -6.33
N LEU A 178 -12.57 9.29 -7.29
CA LEU A 178 -12.99 9.58 -8.67
C LEU A 178 -14.48 9.99 -8.70
N ASN A 179 -15.27 9.33 -7.87
CA ASN A 179 -16.67 9.64 -7.61
C ASN A 179 -17.05 9.17 -6.19
N GLN A 180 -18.36 9.14 -5.86
CA GLN A 180 -18.82 8.73 -4.53
C GLN A 180 -18.59 7.24 -4.23
N ASN A 181 -18.43 6.43 -5.28
CA ASN A 181 -18.33 4.97 -5.17
C ASN A 181 -16.97 4.41 -5.53
N VAL A 182 -16.10 5.15 -6.24
CA VAL A 182 -14.85 4.65 -6.75
C VAL A 182 -13.70 5.55 -6.33
N ASP A 183 -12.66 4.96 -5.79
CA ASP A 183 -11.39 5.62 -5.54
C ASP A 183 -10.21 4.83 -6.13
N ILE A 184 -9.12 5.53 -6.33
CA ILE A 184 -7.80 4.95 -6.60
C ILE A 184 -6.87 5.33 -5.46
N HIS A 185 -5.98 4.42 -5.08
CA HIS A 185 -5.04 4.67 -3.99
C HIS A 185 -3.64 4.19 -4.31
N ALA A 186 -2.67 4.84 -3.70
CA ALA A 186 -1.28 4.44 -3.67
C ALA A 186 -0.80 4.46 -2.23
N ARG A 187 -0.19 3.35 -1.76
CA ARG A 187 0.29 3.18 -0.39
C ARG A 187 1.73 2.68 -0.40
N TYR A 188 2.46 3.08 0.61
CA TYR A 188 3.76 2.55 0.93
C TYR A 188 3.70 1.91 2.31
N LEU A 189 4.15 0.68 2.40
CA LEU A 189 4.22 -0.10 3.62
C LEU A 189 5.67 -0.33 3.98
N ILE A 190 5.98 -0.20 5.26
CA ILE A 190 7.30 -0.51 5.82
C ILE A 190 7.13 -1.36 7.07
N ASP A 191 7.79 -2.51 7.12
CA ASP A 191 7.78 -3.34 8.32
C ASP A 191 8.53 -2.64 9.44
N LEU A 192 7.88 -2.48 10.59
CA LEU A 192 8.44 -1.84 11.79
C LEU A 192 9.28 -2.81 12.61
N SER A 193 8.98 -4.11 12.53
CA SER A 193 9.77 -5.18 13.14
C SER A 193 10.55 -5.94 12.06
N SER A 194 11.78 -6.34 12.38
CA SER A 194 12.52 -7.27 11.53
C SER A 194 11.90 -8.67 11.69
N ASN A 195 11.74 -9.36 10.57
CA ASN A 195 11.35 -10.76 10.55
C ASN A 195 12.57 -11.59 10.94
N THR A 196 12.78 -11.75 12.26
CA THR A 196 13.83 -12.62 12.78
C THR A 196 13.34 -14.05 12.70
N TYR A 197 13.80 -14.80 11.72
CA TYR A 197 13.75 -16.26 11.73
C TYR A 197 14.72 -16.75 12.80
N ASP A 198 14.43 -17.89 13.40
CA ASP A 198 15.17 -18.53 14.48
C ASP A 198 16.68 -18.30 14.37
N GLN A 199 17.39 -18.09 15.49
CA GLN A 199 18.84 -17.76 15.54
C GLN A 199 19.75 -18.75 14.80
N ASN A 200 19.22 -19.92 14.37
CA ASN A 200 19.91 -20.92 13.57
C ASN A 200 19.51 -20.93 12.07
N SER A 201 18.69 -19.99 11.62
CA SER A 201 18.32 -19.93 10.20
C SER A 201 19.42 -19.26 9.38
N PRO A 202 19.80 -19.83 8.23
CA PRO A 202 20.75 -19.18 7.30
C PRO A 202 20.13 -17.97 6.58
N ILE A 203 18.85 -17.63 6.85
CA ILE A 203 18.15 -16.52 6.23
C ILE A 203 18.38 -15.27 7.09
N PRO A 204 19.04 -14.22 6.57
CA PRO A 204 19.25 -12.99 7.30
C PRO A 204 17.95 -12.25 7.57
N ASP A 205 17.92 -11.50 8.68
CA ASP A 205 16.81 -10.59 9.02
C ASP A 205 16.53 -9.64 7.88
N TYR A 206 15.29 -9.59 7.42
CA TYR A 206 14.84 -8.69 6.35
C TYR A 206 13.63 -7.88 6.78
N ARG A 207 13.47 -6.71 6.18
CA ARG A 207 12.28 -5.86 6.30
C ARG A 207 11.65 -5.72 4.93
N ASN A 208 10.34 -5.93 4.85
CA ASN A 208 9.63 -5.69 3.62
C ASN A 208 9.36 -4.20 3.45
N GLN A 209 9.51 -3.75 2.21
CA GLN A 209 9.03 -2.47 1.72
C GLN A 209 8.12 -2.75 0.54
N VAL A 210 6.89 -2.27 0.62
CA VAL A 210 5.88 -2.60 -0.39
C VAL A 210 5.20 -1.33 -0.88
N TRP A 211 5.20 -1.13 -2.19
CA TRP A 211 4.31 -0.19 -2.85
C TRP A 211 3.05 -0.92 -3.26
N GLN A 212 1.90 -0.38 -2.90
CA GLN A 212 0.60 -0.88 -3.31
C GLN A 212 -0.13 0.18 -4.12
N PHE A 213 -0.72 -0.25 -5.24
CA PHE A 213 -1.57 0.58 -6.09
C PHE A 213 -2.87 -0.16 -6.29
N GLY A 214 -3.99 0.50 -6.05
CA GLY A 214 -5.27 -0.19 -6.09
C GLY A 214 -6.44 0.72 -6.44
N ILE A 215 -7.59 0.05 -6.59
CA ILE A 215 -8.89 0.65 -6.84
C ILE A 215 -9.85 0.13 -5.78
N GLY A 216 -10.60 1.05 -5.18
CA GLY A 216 -11.67 0.75 -4.24
C GLY A 216 -13.05 1.02 -4.84
N ILE A 217 -14.02 0.15 -4.54
CA ILE A 217 -15.44 0.33 -4.88
C ILE A 217 -16.23 0.34 -3.58
N LYS A 218 -16.86 1.47 -3.27
CA LYS A 218 -17.61 1.73 -2.03
C LYS A 218 -19.11 1.62 -2.25
N PHE A 219 -19.77 0.99 -1.31
CA PHE A 219 -21.22 0.88 -1.24
C PHE A 219 -21.70 1.73 -0.06
N GLN A 220 -22.70 2.58 -0.29
CA GLN A 220 -23.31 3.46 0.71
C GLN A 220 -24.74 3.02 1.04
#